data_b12d6aacdcc87f945067d42656bb1aee
#
_entry.id   b12d6aacdcc87f945067d42656bb1aee
#
_cell.length_a   1.000
_cell.length_b   1.000
_cell.length_c   1.000
_cell.angle_alpha   90.00
_cell.angle_beta   90.00
_cell.angle_gamma   90.00
#
_symmetry.space_group_name_H-M   'P 1'
#
loop_
_entity.id
_entity.type
_entity.pdbx_description
1 polymer ?
#
loop_
_entity_poly.entity_id
_entity_poly.type
_entity_poly.pdbx_seq_one_letter_code
_entity_poly.pdbx_strand_id
1 'polypeptide(L)'
;MDKFVLGGHEFTSRFILGSGKYSLELIKAAVEEAGVEIITLALRRANGGELANILDYIPETVVKLPNTSGARTAEEAVRIARLARELCQSDFIKIEVIKDSKYLLPDNYETCKATELLAKEGFVIMPYMYPDLQAARDMANAGASCIMPLGAPIGSNKGLCTLDFIKILIDEIDLPIIVDAGIGKPSQACQAMELGVSAVMVNTAIASAGDIPQMARAFREAVSAGRRAYLSGLGEVRNLANASSPLTGFLRD
;
A
#
# COMPACT_ATOMS: atom_id res chain seq x y z
N MET A 1 18.60 11.19 -3.82
CA MET A 1 17.14 11.09 -3.98
C MET A 1 16.62 10.07 -2.99
N ASP A 2 15.51 10.35 -2.32
CA ASP A 2 14.89 9.41 -1.37
C ASP A 2 14.17 8.30 -2.15
N LYS A 3 14.84 7.14 -2.28
CA LYS A 3 14.33 5.99 -3.00
C LYS A 3 13.61 5.03 -2.06
N PHE A 4 12.66 4.29 -2.60
CA PHE A 4 11.98 3.20 -1.96
C PHE A 4 12.44 1.89 -2.60
N VAL A 5 12.96 0.95 -1.80
CA VAL A 5 13.47 -0.33 -2.30
C VAL A 5 12.51 -1.44 -1.88
N LEU A 6 12.09 -2.28 -2.82
CA LEU A 6 11.19 -3.39 -2.59
C LEU A 6 11.64 -4.60 -3.43
N GLY A 7 12.00 -5.69 -2.75
CA GLY A 7 12.48 -6.89 -3.42
C GLY A 7 13.70 -6.67 -4.32
N GLY A 8 14.59 -5.73 -3.95
CA GLY A 8 15.78 -5.37 -4.74
C GLY A 8 15.51 -4.37 -5.87
N HIS A 9 14.26 -3.99 -6.13
CA HIS A 9 13.89 -2.97 -7.12
C HIS A 9 13.77 -1.59 -6.47
N GLU A 10 14.28 -0.57 -7.15
CA GLU A 10 14.22 0.82 -6.70
C GLU A 10 13.04 1.55 -7.33
N PHE A 11 12.26 2.24 -6.50
CA PHE A 11 11.11 3.06 -6.90
C PHE A 11 11.28 4.50 -6.42
N THR A 12 10.75 5.43 -7.18
CA THR A 12 10.66 6.84 -6.81
C THR A 12 9.26 7.21 -6.30
N SER A 13 8.25 6.51 -6.81
CA SER A 13 6.86 6.66 -6.36
C SER A 13 6.61 5.84 -5.10
N ARG A 14 6.01 6.48 -4.10
CA ARG A 14 5.54 5.85 -2.86
C ARG A 14 4.02 5.66 -2.86
N PHE A 15 3.43 5.80 -4.03
CA PHE A 15 2.01 5.61 -4.27
C PHE A 15 1.79 4.39 -5.16
N ILE A 16 1.08 3.38 -4.65
CA ILE A 16 0.73 2.15 -5.35
C ILE A 16 -0.76 2.20 -5.68
N LEU A 17 -1.11 1.92 -6.94
CA LEU A 17 -2.52 1.83 -7.32
C LEU A 17 -3.09 0.46 -6.98
N GLY A 18 -4.15 0.44 -6.19
CA GLY A 18 -5.06 -0.70 -6.09
C GLY A 18 -6.02 -0.70 -7.28
N SER A 19 -6.23 -1.84 -7.91
CA SER A 19 -7.08 -1.94 -9.11
C SER A 19 -8.32 -2.82 -8.91
N GLY A 20 -8.95 -2.75 -7.75
CA GLY A 20 -10.14 -3.57 -7.44
C GLY A 20 -11.39 -3.26 -8.28
N LYS A 21 -11.45 -2.10 -8.94
CA LYS A 21 -12.45 -1.72 -9.94
C LYS A 21 -11.69 -1.26 -11.17
N TYR A 22 -11.62 -2.11 -12.19
CA TYR A 22 -10.91 -1.77 -13.42
C TYR A 22 -11.68 -0.70 -14.20
N SER A 23 -11.02 0.41 -14.48
CA SER A 23 -11.36 1.26 -15.60
C SER A 23 -10.06 1.71 -16.27
N LEU A 24 -10.06 1.80 -17.59
CA LEU A 24 -8.93 2.34 -18.35
C LEU A 24 -8.60 3.76 -17.91
N GLU A 25 -9.62 4.56 -17.59
CA GLU A 25 -9.47 5.91 -17.06
C GLU A 25 -8.69 5.92 -15.74
N LEU A 26 -8.98 4.98 -14.82
CA LEU A 26 -8.25 4.87 -13.55
C LEU A 26 -6.78 4.52 -13.76
N ILE A 27 -6.47 3.55 -14.63
CA ILE A 27 -5.10 3.14 -14.93
C ILE A 27 -4.34 4.30 -15.58
N LYS A 28 -4.94 4.95 -16.59
CA LYS A 28 -4.36 6.11 -17.27
C LYS A 28 -4.08 7.25 -16.28
N ALA A 29 -5.06 7.62 -15.46
CA ALA A 29 -4.90 8.66 -14.44
C ALA A 29 -3.81 8.31 -13.41
N ALA A 30 -3.71 7.06 -12.99
CA ALA A 30 -2.69 6.62 -12.06
C ALA A 30 -1.27 6.73 -12.65
N VAL A 31 -1.10 6.35 -13.91
CA VAL A 31 0.20 6.42 -14.60
C VAL A 31 0.56 7.88 -14.95
N GLU A 32 -0.34 8.59 -15.63
CA GLU A 32 -0.04 9.92 -16.18
C GLU A 32 -0.09 11.02 -15.12
N GLU A 33 -1.09 10.99 -14.23
CA GLU A 33 -1.31 12.05 -13.24
C GLU A 33 -0.65 11.76 -11.89
N ALA A 34 -0.73 10.52 -11.43
CA ALA A 34 -0.14 10.15 -10.15
C ALA A 34 1.29 9.60 -10.25
N GLY A 35 1.74 9.19 -11.43
CA GLY A 35 3.10 8.66 -11.64
C GLY A 35 3.34 7.38 -10.85
N VAL A 36 2.36 6.48 -10.78
CA VAL A 36 2.53 5.21 -10.08
C VAL A 36 3.49 4.31 -10.87
N GLU A 37 4.33 3.60 -10.12
CA GLU A 37 5.30 2.64 -10.67
C GLU A 37 4.89 1.19 -10.34
N ILE A 38 3.84 0.99 -9.54
CA ILE A 38 3.29 -0.33 -9.18
C ILE A 38 1.76 -0.29 -9.26
N ILE A 39 1.16 -1.24 -9.99
CA ILE A 39 -0.30 -1.39 -10.12
C ILE A 39 -0.72 -2.81 -9.74
N THR A 40 -1.69 -2.95 -8.82
CA THR A 40 -2.22 -4.27 -8.48
C THR A 40 -3.21 -4.78 -9.52
N LEU A 41 -3.29 -6.10 -9.66
CA LEU A 41 -4.15 -6.79 -10.61
C LEU A 41 -4.87 -7.95 -9.92
N ALA A 42 -6.20 -7.93 -9.88
CA ALA A 42 -7.02 -9.01 -9.33
C ALA A 42 -7.43 -9.99 -10.46
N LEU A 43 -6.67 -11.08 -10.63
CA LEU A 43 -6.90 -12.06 -11.72
C LEU A 43 -8.29 -12.69 -11.68
N ARG A 44 -8.85 -12.90 -10.48
CA ARG A 44 -10.19 -13.51 -10.32
C ARG A 44 -11.30 -12.70 -10.98
N ARG A 45 -11.13 -11.41 -11.16
CA ARG A 45 -12.15 -10.50 -11.72
C ARG A 45 -12.03 -10.31 -13.22
N ALA A 46 -10.96 -10.81 -13.81
CA ALA A 46 -10.74 -10.70 -15.23
C ALA A 46 -11.23 -11.99 -15.92
N ASN A 47 -12.34 -11.91 -16.61
CA ASN A 47 -12.63 -12.87 -17.65
C ASN A 47 -11.48 -12.80 -18.66
N GLY A 48 -10.99 -13.94 -19.17
CA GLY A 48 -9.72 -14.03 -19.91
C GLY A 48 -9.49 -13.00 -21.03
N GLY A 49 -10.55 -12.40 -21.59
CA GLY A 49 -10.44 -11.31 -22.57
C GLY A 49 -10.26 -9.92 -21.96
N GLU A 50 -10.82 -9.66 -20.77
CA GLU A 50 -10.70 -8.34 -20.10
C GLU A 50 -9.32 -8.14 -19.47
N LEU A 51 -8.68 -9.20 -18.97
CA LEU A 51 -7.33 -9.11 -18.41
C LEU A 51 -6.29 -8.80 -19.49
N ALA A 52 -6.37 -9.47 -20.62
CA ALA A 52 -5.49 -9.19 -21.76
C ALA A 52 -5.58 -7.72 -22.18
N ASN A 53 -6.79 -7.19 -22.30
CA ASN A 53 -7.00 -5.79 -22.63
C ASN A 53 -6.42 -4.82 -21.59
N ILE A 54 -6.50 -5.14 -20.28
CA ILE A 54 -5.97 -4.26 -19.22
C ILE A 54 -4.44 -4.25 -19.20
N LEU A 55 -3.81 -5.41 -19.37
CA LEU A 55 -2.35 -5.54 -19.41
C LEU A 55 -1.72 -4.71 -20.53
N ASP A 56 -2.39 -4.59 -21.67
CA ASP A 56 -1.94 -3.80 -22.81
C ASP A 56 -1.88 -2.29 -22.54
N TYR A 57 -2.63 -1.81 -21.54
CA TYR A 57 -2.63 -0.38 -21.14
C TYR A 57 -1.67 -0.05 -20.01
N ILE A 58 -1.01 -1.04 -19.40
CA ILE A 58 -0.02 -0.81 -18.36
C ILE A 58 1.36 -0.72 -19.03
N PRO A 59 2.06 0.42 -18.95
CA PRO A 59 3.39 0.56 -19.51
C PRO A 59 4.36 -0.49 -18.96
N GLU A 60 5.31 -0.94 -19.77
CA GLU A 60 6.35 -1.91 -19.35
C GLU A 60 7.20 -1.42 -18.17
N THR A 61 7.31 -0.11 -18.00
CA THR A 61 8.02 0.53 -16.88
C THR A 61 7.28 0.42 -15.56
N VAL A 62 6.01 0.04 -15.57
CA VAL A 62 5.16 -0.11 -14.38
C VAL A 62 5.11 -1.57 -13.96
N VAL A 63 5.47 -1.83 -12.72
CA VAL A 63 5.44 -3.18 -12.14
C VAL A 63 3.98 -3.64 -12.00
N LYS A 64 3.70 -4.78 -12.60
CA LYS A 64 2.44 -5.49 -12.44
C LYS A 64 2.50 -6.28 -11.14
N LEU A 65 1.61 -5.94 -10.20
CA LEU A 65 1.48 -6.59 -8.90
C LEU A 65 0.17 -7.39 -8.83
N PRO A 66 0.12 -8.62 -9.36
CA PRO A 66 -1.06 -9.45 -9.18
C PRO A 66 -1.32 -9.76 -7.71
N ASN A 67 -2.59 -9.98 -7.35
CA ASN A 67 -2.98 -10.38 -6.01
C ASN A 67 -3.69 -11.74 -6.01
N THR A 68 -3.70 -12.37 -4.84
CA THR A 68 -4.36 -13.66 -4.63
C THR A 68 -5.81 -13.52 -4.15
N SER A 69 -6.45 -12.39 -4.45
CA SER A 69 -7.83 -12.10 -4.05
C SER A 69 -8.77 -13.24 -4.39
N GLY A 70 -9.52 -13.66 -3.38
CA GLY A 70 -10.42 -14.79 -3.44
C GLY A 70 -9.86 -16.08 -2.87
N ALA A 71 -8.57 -16.14 -2.56
CA ALA A 71 -8.01 -17.24 -1.80
C ALA A 71 -8.57 -17.24 -0.37
N ARG A 72 -8.90 -18.43 0.12
CA ARG A 72 -9.38 -18.67 1.49
C ARG A 72 -8.38 -19.47 2.30
N THR A 73 -7.38 -20.06 1.65
CA THR A 73 -6.29 -20.83 2.25
C THR A 73 -4.95 -20.46 1.61
N ALA A 74 -3.85 -20.83 2.26
CA ALA A 74 -2.51 -20.65 1.75
C ALA A 74 -2.31 -21.39 0.41
N GLU A 75 -2.82 -22.61 0.29
CA GLU A 75 -2.70 -23.44 -0.90
C GLU A 75 -3.40 -22.81 -2.11
N GLU A 76 -4.59 -22.21 -1.89
CA GLU A 76 -5.29 -21.47 -2.93
C GLU A 76 -4.50 -20.22 -3.35
N ALA A 77 -3.94 -19.47 -2.40
CA ALA A 77 -3.10 -18.30 -2.66
C ALA A 77 -1.87 -18.67 -3.48
N VAL A 78 -1.16 -19.75 -3.12
CA VAL A 78 0.02 -20.24 -3.85
C VAL A 78 -0.35 -20.63 -5.28
N ARG A 79 -1.47 -21.35 -5.48
CA ARG A 79 -1.93 -21.71 -6.82
C ARG A 79 -2.23 -20.49 -7.68
N ILE A 80 -2.92 -19.49 -7.12
CA ILE A 80 -3.23 -18.25 -7.83
C ILE A 80 -1.94 -17.49 -8.15
N ALA A 81 -0.99 -17.40 -7.21
CA ALA A 81 0.28 -16.71 -7.41
C ALA A 81 1.10 -17.30 -8.57
N ARG A 82 1.19 -18.63 -8.66
CA ARG A 82 1.89 -19.30 -9.77
C ARG A 82 1.26 -19.01 -11.13
N LEU A 83 -0.08 -19.04 -11.21
CA LEU A 83 -0.80 -18.66 -12.43
C LEU A 83 -0.59 -17.17 -12.77
N ALA A 84 -0.57 -16.33 -11.75
CA ALA A 84 -0.37 -14.90 -11.89
C ALA A 84 1.01 -14.56 -12.45
N ARG A 85 2.05 -15.25 -12.01
CA ARG A 85 3.43 -15.08 -12.50
C ARG A 85 3.47 -15.27 -14.02
N GLU A 86 2.89 -16.36 -14.51
CA GLU A 86 2.88 -16.67 -15.94
C GLU A 86 2.06 -15.66 -16.75
N LEU A 87 0.88 -15.27 -16.25
CA LEU A 87 -0.01 -14.36 -16.97
C LEU A 87 0.49 -12.92 -17.01
N CYS A 88 1.06 -12.44 -15.90
CA CYS A 88 1.53 -11.06 -15.77
C CYS A 88 3.01 -10.89 -16.10
N GLN A 89 3.76 -11.98 -16.27
CA GLN A 89 5.23 -11.97 -16.43
C GLN A 89 5.88 -11.11 -15.32
N SER A 90 5.51 -11.40 -14.05
CA SER A 90 5.95 -10.64 -12.89
C SER A 90 6.19 -11.56 -11.71
N ASP A 91 7.34 -11.39 -11.03
CA ASP A 91 7.65 -12.08 -9.79
C ASP A 91 7.03 -11.41 -8.55
N PHE A 92 6.48 -10.21 -8.70
CA PHE A 92 5.77 -9.52 -7.63
C PHE A 92 4.42 -10.18 -7.37
N ILE A 93 4.07 -10.35 -6.09
CA ILE A 93 2.77 -10.90 -5.69
C ILE A 93 2.28 -10.24 -4.40
N LYS A 94 1.04 -9.75 -4.41
CA LYS A 94 0.35 -9.36 -3.19
C LYS A 94 -0.45 -10.56 -2.68
N ILE A 95 -0.09 -11.05 -1.49
CA ILE A 95 -0.84 -12.14 -0.87
C ILE A 95 -2.03 -11.56 -0.13
N GLU A 96 -3.21 -12.05 -0.47
CA GLU A 96 -4.49 -11.69 0.12
C GLU A 96 -5.28 -12.98 0.37
N VAL A 97 -5.34 -13.43 1.64
CA VAL A 97 -6.12 -14.59 2.07
C VAL A 97 -7.23 -14.12 3.00
N ILE A 98 -8.48 -14.26 2.59
CA ILE A 98 -9.64 -13.73 3.29
C ILE A 98 -10.73 -14.80 3.38
N LYS A 99 -11.05 -15.26 4.61
CA LYS A 99 -12.12 -16.21 4.88
C LYS A 99 -13.48 -15.53 5.07
N ASP A 100 -13.49 -14.34 5.67
CA ASP A 100 -14.69 -13.56 5.92
C ASP A 100 -15.01 -12.58 4.80
N SER A 101 -16.12 -12.83 4.09
CA SER A 101 -16.56 -11.99 2.98
C SER A 101 -17.30 -10.72 3.41
N LYS A 102 -17.66 -10.58 4.69
CA LYS A 102 -18.45 -9.43 5.19
C LYS A 102 -17.57 -8.24 5.50
N TYR A 103 -16.47 -8.47 6.22
CA TYR A 103 -15.54 -7.40 6.63
C TYR A 103 -14.24 -7.38 5.84
N LEU A 104 -13.96 -8.43 5.06
CA LEU A 104 -12.78 -8.59 4.22
C LEU A 104 -11.47 -8.44 5.02
N LEU A 105 -11.46 -9.02 6.24
CA LEU A 105 -10.28 -9.03 7.09
C LEU A 105 -9.35 -10.18 6.69
N PRO A 106 -8.03 -9.93 6.61
CA PRO A 106 -7.04 -10.93 6.23
C PRO A 106 -6.85 -11.98 7.33
N ASP A 107 -6.57 -13.21 6.91
CA ASP A 107 -6.10 -14.29 7.77
C ASP A 107 -4.58 -14.29 7.84
N ASN A 108 -4.01 -13.73 8.92
CA ASN A 108 -2.57 -13.59 9.07
C ASN A 108 -1.83 -14.94 9.05
N TYR A 109 -2.41 -15.99 9.61
CA TYR A 109 -1.79 -17.31 9.66
C TYR A 109 -1.66 -17.94 8.27
N GLU A 110 -2.74 -17.95 7.50
CA GLU A 110 -2.72 -18.46 6.13
C GLU A 110 -1.85 -17.58 5.20
N THR A 111 -1.85 -16.25 5.42
CA THR A 111 -0.97 -15.33 4.70
C THR A 111 0.50 -15.63 4.97
N CYS A 112 0.87 -15.89 6.22
CA CYS A 112 2.25 -16.25 6.59
C CYS A 112 2.69 -17.57 5.94
N LYS A 113 1.84 -18.61 5.96
CA LYS A 113 2.11 -19.88 5.27
C LYS A 113 2.33 -19.70 3.76
N ALA A 114 1.47 -18.93 3.10
CA ALA A 114 1.60 -18.65 1.67
C ALA A 114 2.90 -17.89 1.38
N THR A 115 3.27 -16.95 2.26
CA THR A 115 4.53 -16.20 2.19
C THR A 115 5.72 -17.15 2.21
N GLU A 116 5.79 -18.07 3.18
CA GLU A 116 6.90 -19.04 3.30
C GLU A 116 7.04 -19.92 2.05
N LEU A 117 5.93 -20.39 1.50
CA LEU A 117 5.95 -21.25 0.31
C LEU A 117 6.43 -20.48 -0.92
N LEU A 118 5.92 -19.28 -1.14
CA LEU A 118 6.24 -18.48 -2.34
C LEU A 118 7.63 -17.82 -2.26
N ALA A 119 8.15 -17.53 -1.06
CA ALA A 119 9.51 -17.05 -0.89
C ALA A 119 10.55 -18.05 -1.41
N LYS A 120 10.33 -19.34 -1.19
CA LYS A 120 11.19 -20.43 -1.69
C LYS A 120 11.18 -20.53 -3.22
N GLU A 121 10.17 -19.94 -3.86
CA GLU A 121 10.01 -19.92 -5.32
C GLU A 121 10.50 -18.60 -5.96
N GLY A 122 11.10 -17.70 -5.16
CA GLY A 122 11.71 -16.46 -5.63
C GLY A 122 10.72 -15.33 -5.94
N PHE A 123 9.52 -15.35 -5.36
CA PHE A 123 8.58 -14.23 -5.48
C PHE A 123 9.02 -13.03 -4.63
N VAL A 124 8.74 -11.81 -5.11
CA VAL A 124 8.74 -10.59 -4.34
C VAL A 124 7.39 -10.45 -3.65
N ILE A 125 7.35 -10.74 -2.35
CA ILE A 125 6.09 -10.99 -1.63
C ILE A 125 5.67 -9.77 -0.82
N MET A 126 4.42 -9.37 -1.02
CA MET A 126 3.75 -8.25 -0.36
C MET A 126 2.51 -8.77 0.39
N PRO A 127 2.63 -9.21 1.67
CA PRO A 127 1.54 -9.82 2.41
C PRO A 127 0.59 -8.77 2.99
N TYR A 128 -0.68 -8.80 2.61
CA TYR A 128 -1.76 -8.02 3.21
C TYR A 128 -2.17 -8.66 4.53
N MET A 129 -2.16 -7.87 5.62
CA MET A 129 -2.36 -8.39 6.96
C MET A 129 -3.18 -7.46 7.86
N TYR A 130 -3.80 -8.03 8.89
CA TYR A 130 -4.23 -7.28 10.05
C TYR A 130 -2.99 -6.90 10.87
N PRO A 131 -2.81 -5.63 11.30
CA PRO A 131 -1.59 -5.18 11.95
C PRO A 131 -1.41 -5.82 13.34
N ASP A 132 -0.66 -6.88 13.38
CA ASP A 132 -0.20 -7.61 14.55
C ASP A 132 1.31 -7.76 14.48
N LEU A 133 2.03 -7.37 15.54
CA LEU A 133 3.48 -7.34 15.55
C LEU A 133 4.09 -8.73 15.42
N GLN A 134 3.53 -9.73 16.11
CA GLN A 134 4.09 -11.07 16.03
C GLN A 134 3.89 -11.67 14.64
N ALA A 135 2.70 -11.52 14.08
CA ALA A 135 2.43 -11.97 12.72
C ALA A 135 3.32 -11.25 11.68
N ALA A 136 3.64 -9.97 11.88
CA ALA A 136 4.56 -9.24 11.02
C ALA A 136 5.99 -9.80 11.09
N ARG A 137 6.48 -10.13 12.30
CA ARG A 137 7.78 -10.79 12.50
C ARG A 137 7.82 -12.18 11.84
N ASP A 138 6.75 -12.95 11.98
CA ASP A 138 6.64 -14.28 11.36
C ASP A 138 6.65 -14.18 9.83
N MET A 139 5.93 -13.20 9.25
CA MET A 139 5.95 -12.94 7.81
C MET A 139 7.31 -12.46 7.31
N ALA A 140 8.00 -11.60 8.07
CA ALA A 140 9.36 -11.17 7.74
C ALA A 140 10.33 -12.36 7.72
N ASN A 141 10.28 -13.22 8.74
CA ASN A 141 11.07 -14.45 8.82
C ASN A 141 10.73 -15.46 7.71
N ALA A 142 9.47 -15.47 7.26
CA ALA A 142 9.00 -16.31 6.15
C ALA A 142 9.48 -15.81 4.77
N GLY A 143 10.10 -14.63 4.70
CA GLY A 143 10.66 -14.09 3.47
C GLY A 143 9.82 -13.03 2.76
N ALA A 144 8.93 -12.34 3.48
CA ALA A 144 8.22 -11.18 2.94
C ALA A 144 9.19 -10.07 2.51
N SER A 145 8.87 -9.37 1.43
CA SER A 145 9.66 -8.22 0.94
C SER A 145 9.23 -6.89 1.55
N CYS A 146 8.05 -6.83 2.15
CA CYS A 146 7.49 -5.74 2.92
C CYS A 146 6.41 -6.26 3.85
N ILE A 147 5.83 -5.41 4.69
CA ILE A 147 4.63 -5.70 5.47
C ILE A 147 3.53 -4.75 5.04
N MET A 148 2.33 -5.27 4.75
CA MET A 148 1.20 -4.48 4.27
C MET A 148 0.03 -4.49 5.26
N PRO A 149 0.10 -3.71 6.34
CA PRO A 149 -1.00 -3.62 7.30
C PRO A 149 -2.20 -2.86 6.71
N LEU A 150 -3.42 -3.30 7.03
CA LEU A 150 -4.62 -2.53 6.72
C LEU A 150 -4.72 -1.29 7.62
N GLY A 151 -5.10 -0.14 7.05
CA GLY A 151 -5.51 1.04 7.80
C GLY A 151 -6.95 0.90 8.33
N ALA A 152 -7.84 0.35 7.52
CA ALA A 152 -9.22 0.00 7.84
C ALA A 152 -9.72 -1.05 6.84
N PRO A 153 -10.87 -1.69 7.04
CA PRO A 153 -11.39 -2.70 6.11
C PRO A 153 -11.46 -2.23 4.66
N ILE A 154 -11.18 -3.15 3.73
CA ILE A 154 -11.17 -2.87 2.28
C ILE A 154 -12.45 -2.14 1.85
N GLY A 155 -12.30 -1.06 1.09
CA GLY A 155 -13.42 -0.29 0.53
C GLY A 155 -14.20 0.58 1.52
N SER A 156 -13.76 0.65 2.80
CA SER A 156 -14.48 1.38 3.84
C SER A 156 -14.25 2.91 3.83
N ASN A 157 -13.15 3.39 3.24
CA ASN A 157 -12.72 4.80 3.25
C ASN A 157 -12.63 5.43 4.65
N LYS A 158 -12.47 4.60 5.71
CA LYS A 158 -12.45 5.04 7.11
C LYS A 158 -11.10 5.64 7.55
N GLY A 159 -10.07 5.52 6.73
CA GLY A 159 -8.73 6.04 7.01
C GLY A 159 -7.88 5.09 7.85
N LEU A 160 -7.08 5.67 8.73
CA LEU A 160 -6.07 4.95 9.52
C LEU A 160 -6.62 4.55 10.90
N CYS A 161 -7.64 3.68 10.93
CA CYS A 161 -8.23 3.19 12.19
C CYS A 161 -7.25 2.35 13.02
N THR A 162 -6.18 1.85 12.42
CA THR A 162 -5.14 1.02 13.06
C THR A 162 -3.82 1.76 13.22
N LEU A 163 -3.84 3.10 13.26
CA LEU A 163 -2.67 3.98 13.24
C LEU A 163 -1.63 3.61 14.31
N ASP A 164 -2.05 3.39 15.55
CA ASP A 164 -1.14 3.07 16.65
C ASP A 164 -0.42 1.73 16.45
N PHE A 165 -1.11 0.75 15.88
CA PHE A 165 -0.50 -0.53 15.53
C PHE A 165 0.46 -0.41 14.36
N ILE A 166 0.12 0.40 13.35
CA ILE A 166 1.03 0.70 12.21
C ILE A 166 2.31 1.35 12.71
N LYS A 167 2.21 2.28 13.68
CA LYS A 167 3.37 2.92 14.28
C LYS A 167 4.29 1.90 14.96
N ILE A 168 3.73 0.96 15.72
CA ILE A 168 4.51 -0.13 16.33
C ILE A 168 5.24 -0.95 15.24
N LEU A 169 4.58 -1.24 14.11
CA LEU A 169 5.23 -1.97 13.01
C LEU A 169 6.38 -1.18 12.39
N ILE A 170 6.23 0.16 12.25
CA ILE A 170 7.31 1.02 11.73
C ILE A 170 8.52 1.00 12.66
N ASP A 171 8.29 1.02 13.98
CA ASP A 171 9.35 1.06 14.98
C ASP A 171 10.07 -0.30 15.16
N GLU A 172 9.40 -1.42 14.86
CA GLU A 172 9.86 -2.77 15.24
C GLU A 172 10.22 -3.69 14.07
N ILE A 173 9.91 -3.33 12.83
CA ILE A 173 10.12 -4.17 11.65
C ILE A 173 11.06 -3.48 10.67
N ASP A 174 12.16 -4.13 10.33
CA ASP A 174 13.18 -3.61 9.41
C ASP A 174 12.79 -3.67 7.92
N LEU A 175 11.61 -4.21 7.60
CA LEU A 175 11.08 -4.22 6.23
C LEU A 175 10.24 -2.97 5.93
N PRO A 176 10.10 -2.59 4.65
CA PRO A 176 9.19 -1.53 4.25
C PRO A 176 7.76 -1.78 4.75
N ILE A 177 7.16 -0.80 5.42
CA ILE A 177 5.76 -0.83 5.81
C ILE A 177 4.94 -0.09 4.76
N ILE A 178 3.94 -0.75 4.18
CA ILE A 178 3.07 -0.19 3.15
C ILE A 178 1.62 -0.25 3.64
N VAL A 179 1.01 0.90 3.89
CA VAL A 179 -0.40 0.90 4.33
C VAL A 179 -1.29 0.57 3.15
N ASP A 180 -2.09 -0.48 3.32
CA ASP A 180 -3.09 -0.93 2.36
C ASP A 180 -4.49 -0.88 2.97
N ALA A 181 -5.48 -0.60 2.13
CA ALA A 181 -6.89 -0.50 2.50
C ALA A 181 -7.25 0.61 3.51
N GLY A 182 -8.47 1.09 3.42
CA GLY A 182 -9.04 2.08 4.34
C GLY A 182 -8.79 3.53 3.98
N ILE A 183 -7.70 3.87 3.29
CA ILE A 183 -7.40 5.25 2.90
C ILE A 183 -8.48 5.76 1.94
N GLY A 184 -9.22 6.79 2.35
CA GLY A 184 -10.34 7.37 1.61
C GLY A 184 -10.15 8.83 1.21
N LYS A 185 -9.08 9.49 1.69
CA LYS A 185 -8.80 10.91 1.43
C LYS A 185 -7.30 11.14 1.26
N PRO A 186 -6.88 12.11 0.43
CA PRO A 186 -5.49 12.51 0.29
C PRO A 186 -4.82 12.87 1.63
N SER A 187 -5.53 13.55 2.54
CA SER A 187 -5.02 13.89 3.87
C SER A 187 -4.63 12.65 4.72
N GLN A 188 -5.33 11.53 4.57
CA GLN A 188 -4.99 10.29 5.27
C GLN A 188 -3.76 9.61 4.67
N ALA A 189 -3.55 9.71 3.36
CA ALA A 189 -2.31 9.27 2.72
C ALA A 189 -1.11 10.13 3.17
N CYS A 190 -1.29 11.46 3.27
CA CYS A 190 -0.30 12.37 3.83
C CYS A 190 0.04 11.97 5.27
N GLN A 191 -0.95 11.78 6.12
CA GLN A 191 -0.77 11.34 7.51
C GLN A 191 0.00 10.02 7.61
N ALA A 192 -0.31 9.03 6.79
CA ALA A 192 0.44 7.77 6.74
C ALA A 192 1.91 8.00 6.41
N MET A 193 2.19 8.84 5.41
CA MET A 193 3.56 9.17 5.01
C MET A 193 4.32 9.97 6.08
N GLU A 194 3.64 10.85 6.82
CA GLU A 194 4.20 11.60 7.95
C GLU A 194 4.60 10.69 9.11
N LEU A 195 3.92 9.55 9.30
CA LEU A 195 4.32 8.53 10.28
C LEU A 195 5.63 7.82 9.92
N GLY A 196 6.03 7.84 8.65
CA GLY A 196 7.24 7.16 8.18
C GLY A 196 6.98 5.86 7.44
N VAL A 197 5.73 5.55 7.04
CA VAL A 197 5.50 4.38 6.15
C VAL A 197 6.26 4.55 4.84
N SER A 198 6.63 3.43 4.24
CA SER A 198 7.42 3.42 3.02
C SER A 198 6.61 3.79 1.79
N ALA A 199 5.35 3.38 1.75
CA ALA A 199 4.40 3.67 0.67
C ALA A 199 2.95 3.49 1.16
N VAL A 200 1.99 3.92 0.34
CA VAL A 200 0.56 3.68 0.54
C VAL A 200 -0.06 3.08 -0.73
N MET A 201 -1.05 2.20 -0.53
CA MET A 201 -1.87 1.67 -1.60
C MET A 201 -3.29 2.25 -1.52
N VAL A 202 -3.76 2.84 -2.62
CA VAL A 202 -5.10 3.44 -2.69
C VAL A 202 -5.83 2.91 -3.93
N ASN A 203 -7.12 2.61 -3.78
CA ASN A 203 -7.97 2.15 -4.87
C ASN A 203 -9.32 2.85 -4.84
N THR A 204 -10.21 2.43 -3.92
CA THR A 204 -11.63 2.84 -3.90
C THR A 204 -11.81 4.36 -3.87
N ALA A 205 -10.97 5.07 -3.12
CA ALA A 205 -11.05 6.53 -3.00
C ALA A 205 -10.87 7.26 -4.34
N ILE A 206 -10.06 6.72 -5.25
CA ILE A 206 -9.85 7.28 -6.58
C ILE A 206 -10.90 6.76 -7.54
N ALA A 207 -11.11 5.44 -7.57
CA ALA A 207 -12.05 4.79 -8.49
C ALA A 207 -13.51 5.23 -8.32
N SER A 208 -13.88 5.75 -7.14
CA SER A 208 -15.23 6.27 -6.85
C SER A 208 -15.32 7.81 -6.82
N ALA A 209 -14.24 8.50 -7.19
CA ALA A 209 -14.23 9.96 -7.27
C ALA A 209 -15.06 10.46 -8.46
N GLY A 210 -15.62 11.66 -8.33
CA GLY A 210 -16.31 12.32 -9.44
C GLY A 210 -15.38 12.79 -10.56
N ASP A 211 -14.10 13.02 -10.24
CA ASP A 211 -13.02 13.36 -11.17
C ASP A 211 -11.81 12.50 -10.82
N ILE A 212 -11.64 11.41 -11.53
CA ILE A 212 -10.59 10.40 -11.29
C ILE A 212 -9.19 10.98 -11.52
N PRO A 213 -8.88 11.67 -12.63
CA PRO A 213 -7.57 12.30 -12.86
C PRO A 213 -7.19 13.28 -11.76
N GLN A 214 -8.10 14.17 -11.37
CA GLN A 214 -7.84 15.16 -10.34
C GLN A 214 -7.61 14.53 -8.97
N MET A 215 -8.36 13.48 -8.64
CA MET A 215 -8.18 12.75 -7.39
C MET A 215 -6.84 11.99 -7.36
N ALA A 216 -6.42 11.40 -8.48
CA ALA A 216 -5.11 10.74 -8.61
C ALA A 216 -3.96 11.73 -8.36
N ARG A 217 -4.05 12.94 -8.96
CA ARG A 217 -3.10 14.04 -8.74
C ARG A 217 -3.05 14.47 -7.27
N ALA A 218 -4.21 14.66 -6.64
CA ALA A 218 -4.32 15.04 -5.23
C ALA A 218 -3.66 14.01 -4.31
N PHE A 219 -3.82 12.73 -4.58
CA PHE A 219 -3.12 11.66 -3.83
C PHE A 219 -1.61 11.70 -4.02
N ARG A 220 -1.12 11.89 -5.24
CA ARG A 220 0.31 12.07 -5.53
C ARG A 220 0.92 13.20 -4.71
N GLU A 221 0.28 14.36 -4.72
CA GLU A 221 0.72 15.55 -3.98
C GLU A 221 0.74 15.29 -2.48
N ALA A 222 -0.30 14.65 -1.93
CA ALA A 222 -0.42 14.31 -0.52
C ALA A 222 0.68 13.32 -0.07
N VAL A 223 0.94 12.27 -0.84
CA VAL A 223 2.00 11.29 -0.58
C VAL A 223 3.37 11.98 -0.59
N SER A 224 3.61 12.83 -1.58
CA SER A 224 4.86 13.60 -1.69
C SER A 224 5.04 14.60 -0.53
N ALA A 225 3.97 15.28 -0.13
CA ALA A 225 4.00 16.24 0.97
C ALA A 225 4.30 15.54 2.30
N GLY A 226 3.58 14.46 2.63
CA GLY A 226 3.78 13.70 3.86
C GLY A 226 5.19 13.10 3.94
N ARG A 227 5.72 12.56 2.83
CA ARG A 227 7.10 12.05 2.82
C ARG A 227 8.14 13.14 3.06
N ARG A 228 7.97 14.30 2.44
CA ARG A 228 8.87 15.44 2.68
C ARG A 228 8.79 15.94 4.11
N ALA A 229 7.60 15.98 4.71
CA ALA A 229 7.41 16.36 6.10
C ALA A 229 8.14 15.39 7.04
N TYR A 230 7.97 14.08 6.83
CA TYR A 230 8.69 13.04 7.59
C TYR A 230 10.21 13.21 7.53
N LEU A 231 10.76 13.39 6.33
CA LEU A 231 12.22 13.54 6.12
C LEU A 231 12.78 14.84 6.71
N SER A 232 11.94 15.88 6.79
CA SER A 232 12.32 17.17 7.37
C SER A 232 12.30 17.17 8.91
N GLY A 233 11.69 16.17 9.53
CA GLY A 233 11.40 16.13 10.96
C GLY A 233 10.19 16.98 11.31
N LEU A 234 9.18 16.35 11.92
CA LEU A 234 7.99 17.05 12.41
C LEU A 234 8.29 17.80 13.69
N GLY A 235 7.64 18.95 13.87
CA GLY A 235 7.70 19.70 15.12
C GLY A 235 7.15 18.89 16.29
N GLU A 236 7.72 19.08 17.48
CA GLU A 236 7.31 18.39 18.69
C GLU A 236 5.87 18.77 19.09
N VAL A 237 5.05 17.77 19.38
CA VAL A 237 3.73 17.96 19.96
C VAL A 237 3.88 18.20 21.46
N ARG A 238 3.43 19.36 21.94
CA ARG A 238 3.54 19.78 23.33
C ARG A 238 2.17 19.94 23.98
N ASN A 239 2.08 19.57 25.25
CA ASN A 239 0.86 19.78 26.05
C ASN A 239 0.68 21.23 26.49
N LEU A 240 1.77 22.01 26.56
CA LEU A 240 1.76 23.42 26.96
C LEU A 240 2.12 24.31 25.78
N ALA A 241 1.53 25.49 25.72
CA ALA A 241 1.87 26.49 24.73
C ALA A 241 3.33 26.93 24.90
N ASN A 242 4.02 27.12 23.79
CA ASN A 242 5.35 27.70 23.74
C ASN A 242 5.29 28.93 22.81
N ALA A 243 5.64 30.09 23.36
CA ALA A 243 5.59 31.34 22.59
C ALA A 243 6.57 31.29 21.42
N SER A 244 6.08 31.55 20.20
CA SER A 244 6.89 31.64 18.98
C SER A 244 7.66 32.96 18.86
N SER A 245 7.27 33.96 19.66
CA SER A 245 7.93 35.27 19.76
C SER A 245 8.25 35.58 21.21
N PRO A 246 9.31 36.36 21.52
CA PRO A 246 9.57 36.81 22.87
C PRO A 246 8.35 37.54 23.45
N LEU A 247 7.89 37.12 24.63
CA LEU A 247 6.78 37.79 25.34
C LEU A 247 7.19 39.13 25.95
N THR A 248 8.50 39.40 25.99
CA THR A 248 9.08 40.64 26.53
C THR A 248 10.24 41.06 25.66
N GLY A 249 10.50 42.37 25.49
CA GLY A 249 11.79 42.74 24.96
C GLY A 249 11.91 44.01 24.15
N PHE A 250 10.87 44.54 23.51
CA PHE A 250 10.94 45.83 22.85
C PHE A 250 9.93 46.86 23.35
N LEU A 251 9.09 46.45 24.30
CA LEU A 251 8.32 47.37 25.15
C LEU A 251 9.13 47.57 26.43
N ARG A 252 10.27 48.23 26.31
CA ARG A 252 10.93 48.83 27.49
C ARG A 252 10.46 50.27 27.59
N ASP A 253 9.88 50.58 28.71
CA ASP A 253 9.61 51.94 29.15
C ASP A 253 10.88 52.82 29.12
#